data_a88755ef8e90bd7092e3bf968626d5b3
#
_entry.id   a88755ef8e90bd7092e3bf968626d5b3
#
_cell.length_a   1.000
_cell.length_b   1.000
_cell.length_c   1.000
_cell.angle_alpha   90.00
_cell.angle_beta   90.00
_cell.angle_gamma   90.00
#
_symmetry.space_group_name_H-M   'P 1'
#
loop_
_entity.id
_entity.type
_entity.pdbx_description
1 polymer ?
#
loop_
_entity_poly.entity_id
_entity_poly.type
_entity_poly.pdbx_seq_one_letter_code
_entity_poly.pdbx_strand_id
1 'polypeptide(L)'
;MRALAFVLLAIAGTAGAQDLPPADIYVIGEIHDNPVHHAVQADLVARLDPEAVVFEMLSDEQAARIGPDTPRDAATLGPLLDWAESGWPDIALYAPIMAASDAVILGAAGAAGDLSAYGLDVALSVEEQAARERLQAEAHCGALPEDMLPDFVARQRDIDAQFAARTLAALDAHGAPVVLIAGNGHARTDWGVPAAIARVRPELEVVAVVQGEGDPTVPGDLVLQAPPQDRGDPCDAFR
;
A
#
# COMPACT_ATOMS: atom_id res chain seq x y z
N MET A 1 -54.80 15.93 19.27
CA MET A 1 -53.47 16.37 18.75
C MET A 1 -52.61 15.12 18.65
N ARG A 2 -52.41 14.59 17.42
CA ARG A 2 -51.57 13.40 17.15
C ARG A 2 -50.17 13.91 16.77
N ALA A 3 -49.17 13.59 17.56
CA ALA A 3 -47.79 13.88 17.25
C ALA A 3 -47.30 12.88 16.16
N LEU A 4 -46.93 13.38 14.97
CA LEU A 4 -46.21 12.63 13.99
C LEU A 4 -44.74 12.56 14.42
N ALA A 5 -44.26 11.36 14.74
CA ALA A 5 -42.84 11.12 14.92
C ALA A 5 -42.23 10.96 13.53
N PHE A 6 -41.37 11.90 13.15
CA PHE A 6 -40.49 11.74 11.97
C PHE A 6 -39.34 10.81 12.35
N VAL A 7 -39.33 9.62 11.77
CA VAL A 7 -38.16 8.74 11.80
C VAL A 7 -37.21 9.24 10.71
N LEU A 8 -36.13 9.91 11.11
CA LEU A 8 -34.99 10.18 10.24
C LEU A 8 -34.28 8.84 9.98
N LEU A 9 -34.51 8.28 8.79
CA LEU A 9 -33.72 7.19 8.26
C LEU A 9 -32.36 7.80 7.85
N ALA A 10 -31.32 7.58 8.65
CA ALA A 10 -29.95 7.87 8.24
C ALA A 10 -29.60 6.90 7.12
N ILE A 11 -29.61 7.38 5.88
CA ILE A 11 -29.01 6.70 4.75
C ILE A 11 -27.50 6.79 5.01
N ALA A 12 -26.90 5.69 5.50
CA ALA A 12 -25.46 5.51 5.41
C ALA A 12 -25.13 5.52 3.92
N GLY A 13 -24.62 6.64 3.43
CA GLY A 13 -24.11 6.74 2.08
C GLY A 13 -22.98 5.72 1.93
N THR A 14 -23.19 4.71 1.11
CA THR A 14 -22.11 3.93 0.53
C THR A 14 -21.13 4.95 -0.05
N ALA A 15 -19.87 4.91 0.38
CA ALA A 15 -18.79 5.64 -0.27
C ALA A 15 -18.91 5.29 -1.76
N GLY A 16 -19.37 6.24 -2.56
CA GLY A 16 -19.66 6.02 -3.97
C GLY A 16 -18.40 5.49 -4.62
N ALA A 17 -18.51 4.37 -5.32
CA ALA A 17 -17.47 3.83 -6.15
C ALA A 17 -17.03 4.92 -7.13
N GLN A 18 -15.96 5.65 -6.79
CA GLN A 18 -15.33 6.54 -7.75
C GLN A 18 -14.68 5.63 -8.79
N ASP A 19 -15.09 5.78 -10.04
CA ASP A 19 -14.43 5.09 -11.15
C ASP A 19 -12.98 5.61 -11.21
N LEU A 20 -12.02 4.71 -11.05
CA LEU A 20 -10.62 5.06 -11.24
C LEU A 20 -10.36 5.35 -12.72
N PRO A 21 -9.55 6.35 -13.05
CA PRO A 21 -9.13 6.56 -14.43
C PRO A 21 -8.34 5.34 -14.93
N PRO A 22 -8.39 4.99 -16.21
CA PRO A 22 -7.57 3.92 -16.77
C PRO A 22 -6.09 4.20 -16.54
N ALA A 23 -5.34 3.18 -16.12
CA ALA A 23 -3.91 3.27 -15.88
C ALA A 23 -3.22 1.92 -16.14
N ASP A 24 -1.90 1.96 -16.34
CA ASP A 24 -1.07 0.77 -16.45
C ASP A 24 -0.81 0.14 -15.08
N ILE A 25 -0.67 1.00 -14.06
CA ILE A 25 -0.36 0.61 -12.69
C ILE A 25 -1.25 1.37 -11.71
N TYR A 26 -1.78 0.66 -10.73
CA TYR A 26 -2.45 1.24 -9.58
C TYR A 26 -1.65 0.93 -8.32
N VAL A 27 -1.26 1.97 -7.57
CA VAL A 27 -0.64 1.83 -6.25
C VAL A 27 -1.69 2.14 -5.21
N ILE A 28 -2.15 1.12 -4.48
CA ILE A 28 -3.27 1.25 -3.55
C ILE A 28 -2.73 1.16 -2.11
N GLY A 29 -2.73 2.31 -1.46
CA GLY A 29 -2.20 2.49 -0.12
C GLY A 29 -3.13 1.98 0.97
N GLU A 30 -2.56 1.77 2.17
CA GLU A 30 -3.30 1.37 3.37
C GLU A 30 -2.64 1.89 4.65
N ILE A 31 -3.38 1.84 5.74
CA ILE A 31 -2.87 1.69 7.09
C ILE A 31 -3.09 0.22 7.42
N HIS A 32 -2.00 -0.51 7.65
CA HIS A 32 -1.93 -1.98 7.59
C HIS A 32 -2.92 -2.74 8.47
N ASP A 33 -3.42 -2.14 9.54
CA ASP A 33 -4.37 -2.76 10.47
C ASP A 33 -5.81 -2.24 10.34
N ASN A 34 -6.11 -1.39 9.33
CA ASN A 34 -7.47 -0.90 9.12
C ASN A 34 -8.28 -1.83 8.20
N PRO A 35 -9.27 -2.59 8.72
CA PRO A 35 -10.03 -3.54 7.92
C PRO A 35 -10.88 -2.89 6.82
N VAL A 36 -11.22 -1.59 6.95
CA VAL A 36 -11.96 -0.87 5.91
C VAL A 36 -11.06 -0.61 4.70
N HIS A 37 -9.77 -0.31 4.93
CA HIS A 37 -8.79 -0.14 3.85
C HIS A 37 -8.66 -1.43 3.03
N HIS A 38 -8.55 -2.57 3.69
CA HIS A 38 -8.44 -3.88 3.02
C HIS A 38 -9.73 -4.25 2.26
N ALA A 39 -10.90 -3.92 2.80
CA ALA A 39 -12.16 -4.14 2.10
C ALA A 39 -12.26 -3.28 0.83
N VAL A 40 -11.80 -2.02 0.88
CA VAL A 40 -11.70 -1.14 -0.29
C VAL A 40 -10.70 -1.67 -1.31
N GLN A 41 -9.54 -2.15 -0.86
CA GLN A 41 -8.53 -2.77 -1.75
C GLN A 41 -9.11 -3.98 -2.47
N ALA A 42 -9.83 -4.86 -1.77
CA ALA A 42 -10.47 -6.02 -2.38
C ALA A 42 -11.53 -5.62 -3.43
N ASP A 43 -12.36 -4.61 -3.13
CA ASP A 43 -13.34 -4.06 -4.08
C ASP A 43 -12.65 -3.45 -5.32
N LEU A 44 -11.57 -2.69 -5.12
CA LEU A 44 -10.81 -2.09 -6.23
C LEU A 44 -10.14 -3.18 -7.09
N VAL A 45 -9.50 -4.18 -6.49
CA VAL A 45 -8.89 -5.30 -7.23
C VAL A 45 -9.94 -6.06 -8.04
N ALA A 46 -11.12 -6.35 -7.44
CA ALA A 46 -12.21 -7.02 -8.15
C ALA A 46 -12.73 -6.23 -9.36
N ARG A 47 -12.78 -4.89 -9.27
CA ARG A 47 -13.25 -4.02 -10.36
C ARG A 47 -12.20 -3.76 -11.42
N LEU A 48 -10.94 -3.67 -11.03
CA LEU A 48 -9.82 -3.45 -11.95
C LEU A 48 -9.47 -4.72 -12.73
N ASP A 49 -9.77 -5.90 -12.16
CA ASP A 49 -9.45 -7.22 -12.73
C ASP A 49 -8.02 -7.27 -13.30
N PRO A 50 -6.99 -7.02 -12.45
CA PRO A 50 -5.62 -6.85 -12.92
C PRO A 50 -5.00 -8.17 -13.37
N GLU A 51 -3.97 -8.09 -14.21
CA GLU A 51 -3.15 -9.25 -14.62
C GLU A 51 -2.26 -9.74 -13.48
N ALA A 52 -1.80 -8.83 -12.60
CA ALA A 52 -1.02 -9.16 -11.42
C ALA A 52 -1.32 -8.23 -10.24
N VAL A 53 -1.25 -8.78 -9.02
CA VAL A 53 -1.28 -8.02 -7.77
C VAL A 53 0.02 -8.26 -7.01
N VAL A 54 0.77 -7.20 -6.78
CA VAL A 54 2.05 -7.19 -6.07
C VAL A 54 1.79 -6.76 -4.62
N PHE A 55 2.30 -7.51 -3.65
CA PHE A 55 2.10 -7.22 -2.22
C PHE A 55 3.40 -6.84 -1.55
N GLU A 56 3.43 -5.69 -0.88
CA GLU A 56 4.52 -5.29 0.02
C GLU A 56 4.85 -6.39 1.03
N MET A 57 3.81 -7.03 1.57
CA MET A 57 3.86 -8.00 2.66
C MET A 57 4.44 -9.36 2.27
N LEU A 58 4.67 -9.61 0.98
CA LEU A 58 5.16 -10.89 0.48
C LEU A 58 6.56 -10.76 -0.12
N SER A 59 7.40 -11.74 0.15
CA SER A 59 8.59 -11.99 -0.65
C SER A 59 8.24 -12.77 -1.92
N ASP A 60 9.14 -12.78 -2.91
CA ASP A 60 9.01 -13.61 -4.10
C ASP A 60 8.85 -15.09 -3.75
N GLU A 61 9.60 -15.57 -2.75
CA GLU A 61 9.55 -16.96 -2.30
C GLU A 61 8.18 -17.32 -1.71
N GLN A 62 7.60 -16.42 -0.92
CA GLN A 62 6.25 -16.61 -0.36
C GLN A 62 5.20 -16.58 -1.46
N ALA A 63 5.24 -15.57 -2.34
CA ALA A 63 4.29 -15.44 -3.44
C ALA A 63 4.34 -16.65 -4.40
N ALA A 64 5.52 -17.20 -4.68
CA ALA A 64 5.70 -18.38 -5.53
C ALA A 64 5.03 -19.66 -4.97
N ARG A 65 4.65 -19.68 -3.69
CA ARG A 65 3.91 -20.80 -3.09
C ARG A 65 2.41 -20.76 -3.43
N ILE A 66 1.92 -19.61 -3.91
CA ILE A 66 0.52 -19.42 -4.31
C ILE A 66 0.37 -19.80 -5.78
N GLY A 67 -0.06 -21.04 -6.02
CA GLY A 67 -0.35 -21.51 -7.38
C GLY A 67 -1.76 -21.11 -7.84
N PRO A 68 -2.08 -21.36 -9.13
CA PRO A 68 -3.40 -21.02 -9.68
C PRO A 68 -4.57 -21.77 -9.00
N ASP A 69 -4.33 -22.97 -8.50
CA ASP A 69 -5.32 -23.79 -7.82
C ASP A 69 -5.29 -23.64 -6.27
N THR A 70 -4.43 -22.75 -5.75
CA THR A 70 -4.33 -22.54 -4.30
C THR A 70 -5.57 -21.79 -3.81
N PRO A 71 -6.34 -22.35 -2.85
CA PRO A 71 -7.45 -21.63 -2.23
C PRO A 71 -6.94 -20.35 -1.56
N ARG A 72 -7.55 -19.20 -1.91
CA ARG A 72 -7.13 -17.88 -1.42
C ARG A 72 -7.90 -17.44 -0.18
N ASP A 73 -8.15 -18.38 0.74
CA ASP A 73 -8.73 -18.11 2.06
C ASP A 73 -7.66 -18.03 3.15
N ALA A 74 -7.98 -17.37 4.26
CA ALA A 74 -7.04 -17.15 5.36
C ALA A 74 -6.51 -18.44 6.00
N ALA A 75 -7.34 -19.49 6.07
CA ALA A 75 -6.96 -20.77 6.69
C ALA A 75 -5.93 -21.52 5.84
N THR A 76 -5.99 -21.37 4.51
CA THR A 76 -5.02 -21.93 3.56
C THR A 76 -3.77 -21.07 3.47
N LEU A 77 -3.93 -19.74 3.28
CA LEU A 77 -2.81 -18.84 3.02
C LEU A 77 -1.93 -18.62 4.26
N GLY A 78 -2.51 -18.56 5.44
CA GLY A 78 -1.76 -18.31 6.68
C GLY A 78 -0.60 -19.30 6.88
N PRO A 79 -0.85 -20.62 6.96
CA PRO A 79 0.22 -21.62 7.08
C PRO A 79 1.11 -21.69 5.83
N LEU A 80 0.54 -21.54 4.63
CA LEU A 80 1.30 -21.61 3.37
C LEU A 80 2.40 -20.55 3.29
N LEU A 81 2.12 -19.35 3.82
CA LEU A 81 3.00 -18.18 3.72
C LEU A 81 3.83 -17.94 4.99
N ASP A 82 3.73 -18.85 5.99
CA ASP A 82 4.35 -18.65 7.32
C ASP A 82 3.95 -17.28 7.93
N TRP A 83 2.67 -16.89 7.73
CA TRP A 83 2.21 -15.54 7.98
C TRP A 83 2.30 -15.10 9.44
N ALA A 84 2.08 -16.02 10.38
CA ALA A 84 2.17 -15.73 11.80
C ALA A 84 3.56 -15.23 12.24
N GLU A 85 4.60 -15.54 11.48
CA GLU A 85 5.99 -15.17 11.75
C GLU A 85 6.41 -13.88 11.03
N SER A 86 5.55 -13.35 10.14
CA SER A 86 5.88 -12.20 9.29
C SER A 86 5.88 -10.87 10.03
N GLY A 87 5.15 -10.77 11.15
CA GLY A 87 4.92 -9.51 11.86
C GLY A 87 3.82 -8.62 11.25
N TRP A 88 3.21 -9.03 10.14
CA TRP A 88 2.09 -8.33 9.52
C TRP A 88 0.78 -8.56 10.28
N PRO A 89 -0.24 -7.68 10.15
CA PRO A 89 -1.57 -7.92 10.68
C PRO A 89 -2.19 -9.24 10.18
N ASP A 90 -3.32 -9.63 10.78
CA ASP A 90 -3.98 -10.90 10.46
C ASP A 90 -4.15 -11.11 8.95
N ILE A 91 -3.77 -12.29 8.45
CA ILE A 91 -3.93 -12.69 7.05
C ILE A 91 -5.39 -12.59 6.58
N ALA A 92 -6.36 -12.67 7.51
CA ALA A 92 -7.77 -12.49 7.20
C ALA A 92 -8.09 -11.11 6.60
N LEU A 93 -7.24 -10.12 6.78
CA LEU A 93 -7.36 -8.82 6.13
C LEU A 93 -6.90 -8.87 4.67
N TYR A 94 -5.86 -9.63 4.36
CA TYR A 94 -5.23 -9.70 3.03
C TYR A 94 -5.82 -10.78 2.12
N ALA A 95 -6.27 -11.89 2.68
CA ALA A 95 -6.84 -13.00 1.92
C ALA A 95 -8.00 -12.59 0.99
N PRO A 96 -8.93 -11.71 1.39
CA PRO A 96 -9.98 -11.21 0.50
C PRO A 96 -9.43 -10.43 -0.70
N ILE A 97 -8.33 -9.70 -0.55
CA ILE A 97 -7.69 -8.96 -1.64
C ILE A 97 -7.09 -9.94 -2.64
N MET A 98 -6.39 -10.98 -2.13
CA MET A 98 -5.80 -12.02 -2.95
C MET A 98 -6.86 -12.85 -3.69
N ALA A 99 -8.06 -12.99 -3.12
CA ALA A 99 -9.19 -13.72 -3.69
C ALA A 99 -10.07 -12.88 -4.62
N ALA A 100 -9.84 -11.57 -4.72
CA ALA A 100 -10.72 -10.64 -5.42
C ALA A 100 -10.68 -10.77 -6.96
N SER A 101 -9.63 -11.39 -7.52
CA SER A 101 -9.46 -11.65 -8.96
C SER A 101 -8.64 -12.92 -9.20
N ASP A 102 -8.55 -13.35 -10.44
CA ASP A 102 -7.68 -14.46 -10.86
C ASP A 102 -6.22 -14.02 -11.10
N ALA A 103 -5.87 -12.78 -10.79
CA ALA A 103 -4.56 -12.20 -10.97
C ALA A 103 -3.43 -13.06 -10.38
N VAL A 104 -2.25 -12.98 -11.00
CA VAL A 104 -1.03 -13.56 -10.42
C VAL A 104 -0.66 -12.78 -9.17
N ILE A 105 -0.43 -13.48 -8.05
CA ILE A 105 0.04 -12.88 -6.80
C ILE A 105 1.56 -12.86 -6.80
N LEU A 106 2.14 -11.68 -6.56
CA LEU A 106 3.57 -11.43 -6.56
C LEU A 106 4.00 -10.74 -5.26
N GLY A 107 5.26 -10.86 -4.91
CA GLY A 107 5.85 -10.19 -3.75
C GLY A 107 6.69 -8.98 -4.15
N ALA A 108 6.62 -7.93 -3.34
CA ALA A 108 7.49 -6.75 -3.47
C ALA A 108 8.66 -6.79 -2.49
N ALA A 109 8.55 -7.55 -1.37
CA ALA A 109 9.60 -7.61 -0.37
C ALA A 109 10.84 -8.36 -0.85
N GLY A 110 12.00 -7.82 -0.54
CA GLY A 110 13.30 -8.42 -0.89
C GLY A 110 14.02 -7.68 -2.01
N ALA A 111 15.30 -8.01 -2.18
CA ALA A 111 16.16 -7.33 -3.15
C ALA A 111 15.62 -7.46 -4.59
N ALA A 112 15.43 -6.35 -5.23
CA ALA A 112 15.18 -6.25 -6.65
C ALA A 112 16.51 -5.92 -7.35
N GLY A 113 16.79 -6.46 -8.52
CA GLY A 113 18.02 -6.33 -9.27
C GLY A 113 18.76 -4.98 -9.23
N ASP A 114 19.13 -4.42 -10.37
CA ASP A 114 19.82 -3.13 -10.45
C ASP A 114 18.83 -1.96 -10.22
N LEU A 115 19.05 -1.20 -9.14
CA LEU A 115 18.24 -0.04 -8.77
C LEU A 115 18.89 1.32 -9.15
N SER A 116 19.99 1.32 -9.90
CA SER A 116 20.75 2.54 -10.25
C SER A 116 19.90 3.59 -10.98
N ALA A 117 18.92 3.15 -11.79
CA ALA A 117 18.03 4.04 -12.53
C ALA A 117 17.04 4.81 -11.66
N TYR A 118 16.79 4.36 -10.43
CA TYR A 118 15.79 4.96 -9.52
C TYR A 118 16.31 6.20 -8.78
N GLY A 119 17.55 6.62 -9.05
CA GLY A 119 18.12 7.86 -8.50
C GLY A 119 18.46 7.79 -7.02
N LEU A 120 18.82 6.61 -6.52
CA LEU A 120 19.25 6.43 -5.13
C LEU A 120 20.57 7.15 -4.82
N ASP A 121 21.40 7.36 -5.83
CA ASP A 121 22.66 8.11 -5.79
C ASP A 121 22.47 9.64 -5.87
N VAL A 122 21.24 10.10 -6.20
CA VAL A 122 20.94 11.52 -6.27
C VAL A 122 20.63 12.04 -4.86
N ALA A 123 21.44 13.01 -4.41
CA ALA A 123 21.18 13.65 -3.13
C ALA A 123 19.84 14.40 -3.14
N LEU A 124 19.11 14.29 -2.03
CA LEU A 124 17.91 15.10 -1.80
C LEU A 124 18.30 16.57 -1.56
N SER A 125 17.40 17.51 -1.84
CA SER A 125 17.57 18.87 -1.35
C SER A 125 17.56 18.89 0.18
N VAL A 126 18.13 19.95 0.77
CA VAL A 126 18.15 20.09 2.25
C VAL A 126 16.73 20.11 2.82
N GLU A 127 15.81 20.77 2.12
CA GLU A 127 14.41 20.88 2.52
C GLU A 127 13.70 19.53 2.45
N GLU A 128 13.93 18.76 1.38
CA GLU A 128 13.34 17.45 1.18
C GLU A 128 13.87 16.43 2.18
N GLN A 129 15.19 16.41 2.39
CA GLN A 129 15.82 15.56 3.41
C GLN A 129 15.22 15.84 4.78
N ALA A 130 15.17 17.11 5.20
CA ALA A 130 14.62 17.50 6.49
C ALA A 130 13.12 17.19 6.62
N ALA A 131 12.35 17.28 5.53
CA ALA A 131 10.93 16.91 5.54
C ALA A 131 10.74 15.40 5.76
N ARG A 132 11.52 14.57 5.07
CA ARG A 132 11.47 13.12 5.21
C ARG A 132 11.96 12.65 6.59
N GLU A 133 13.02 13.27 7.13
CA GLU A 133 13.51 12.98 8.48
C GLU A 133 12.47 13.31 9.55
N ARG A 134 11.76 14.44 9.43
CA ARG A 134 10.66 14.76 10.36
C ARG A 134 9.57 13.69 10.33
N LEU A 135 9.18 13.20 9.14
CA LEU A 135 8.20 12.13 9.03
C LEU A 135 8.68 10.83 9.68
N GLN A 136 9.97 10.48 9.54
CA GLN A 136 10.54 9.33 10.23
C GLN A 136 10.51 9.52 11.75
N ALA A 137 10.89 10.70 12.25
CA ALA A 137 10.82 11.00 13.67
C ALA A 137 9.39 10.91 14.23
N GLU A 138 8.41 11.49 13.52
CA GLU A 138 6.99 11.46 13.88
C GLU A 138 6.44 10.03 13.90
N ALA A 139 6.71 9.25 12.84
CA ALA A 139 6.27 7.86 12.73
C ALA A 139 6.82 6.95 13.84
N HIS A 140 7.97 7.31 14.41
CA HIS A 140 8.61 6.58 15.49
C HIS A 140 8.50 7.32 16.84
N CYS A 141 7.55 8.25 16.98
CA CYS A 141 7.26 8.96 18.24
C CYS A 141 8.48 9.69 18.85
N GLY A 142 9.41 10.13 18.01
CA GLY A 142 10.66 10.75 18.46
C GLY A 142 11.63 9.81 19.19
N ALA A 143 11.41 8.50 19.13
CA ALA A 143 12.26 7.52 19.79
C ALA A 143 13.56 7.22 19.01
N LEU A 144 13.63 7.59 17.74
CA LEU A 144 14.84 7.44 16.94
C LEU A 144 15.85 8.53 17.26
N PRO A 145 17.15 8.18 17.47
CA PRO A 145 18.23 9.15 17.52
C PRO A 145 18.29 9.99 16.23
N GLU A 146 18.53 11.29 16.36
CA GLU A 146 18.57 12.22 15.22
C GLU A 146 19.60 11.83 14.16
N ASP A 147 20.74 11.27 14.58
CA ASP A 147 21.81 10.82 13.69
C ASP A 147 21.45 9.56 12.89
N MET A 148 20.39 8.84 13.25
CA MET A 148 19.86 7.70 12.48
C MET A 148 18.81 8.08 11.43
N LEU A 149 18.19 9.25 11.54
CA LEU A 149 17.11 9.66 10.63
C LEU A 149 17.52 9.66 9.15
N PRO A 150 18.72 10.11 8.76
CA PRO A 150 19.17 10.03 7.37
C PRO A 150 19.20 8.59 6.82
N ASP A 151 19.59 7.61 7.62
CA ASP A 151 19.66 6.21 7.24
C ASP A 151 18.24 5.63 7.06
N PHE A 152 17.28 6.03 7.89
CA PHE A 152 15.86 5.65 7.73
C PHE A 152 15.29 6.23 6.44
N VAL A 153 15.61 7.48 6.10
CA VAL A 153 15.22 8.08 4.82
C VAL A 153 15.84 7.34 3.63
N ALA A 154 17.13 7.01 3.71
CA ALA A 154 17.81 6.25 2.66
C ALA A 154 17.19 4.87 2.47
N ARG A 155 16.87 4.16 3.58
CA ARG A 155 16.20 2.87 3.56
C ARG A 155 14.80 2.95 2.95
N GLN A 156 14.02 3.97 3.27
CA GLN A 156 12.69 4.17 2.67
C GLN A 156 12.78 4.34 1.16
N ARG A 157 13.73 5.16 0.67
CA ARG A 157 13.99 5.33 -0.76
C ARG A 157 14.38 4.02 -1.46
N ASP A 158 15.22 3.23 -0.81
CA ASP A 158 15.63 1.93 -1.34
C ASP A 158 14.43 0.96 -1.45
N ILE A 159 13.56 0.91 -0.43
CA ILE A 159 12.34 0.11 -0.45
C ILE A 159 11.39 0.59 -1.56
N ASP A 160 11.16 1.89 -1.71
CA ASP A 160 10.32 2.45 -2.77
C ASP A 160 10.85 2.07 -4.17
N ALA A 161 12.17 2.11 -4.37
CA ALA A 161 12.82 1.69 -5.61
C ALA A 161 12.65 0.17 -5.87
N GLN A 162 12.78 -0.66 -4.82
CA GLN A 162 12.56 -2.10 -4.93
C GLN A 162 11.11 -2.41 -5.30
N PHE A 163 10.14 -1.79 -4.65
CA PHE A 163 8.72 -1.98 -4.96
C PHE A 163 8.38 -1.51 -6.37
N ALA A 164 8.93 -0.37 -6.80
CA ALA A 164 8.79 0.12 -8.17
C ALA A 164 9.37 -0.89 -9.18
N ALA A 165 10.57 -1.40 -8.95
CA ALA A 165 11.21 -2.37 -9.81
C ALA A 165 10.40 -3.68 -9.93
N ARG A 166 9.87 -4.17 -8.81
CA ARG A 166 9.03 -5.38 -8.78
C ARG A 166 7.71 -5.17 -9.52
N THR A 167 7.08 -4.01 -9.32
CA THR A 167 5.83 -3.65 -10.00
C THR A 167 6.02 -3.51 -11.51
N LEU A 168 7.12 -2.89 -11.95
CA LEU A 168 7.47 -2.81 -13.38
C LEU A 168 7.79 -4.18 -13.98
N ALA A 169 8.49 -5.04 -13.26
CA ALA A 169 8.75 -6.41 -13.70
C ALA A 169 7.45 -7.22 -13.83
N ALA A 170 6.48 -7.02 -12.94
CA ALA A 170 5.15 -7.60 -13.04
C ALA A 170 4.41 -7.11 -14.30
N LEU A 171 4.44 -5.80 -14.57
CA LEU A 171 3.85 -5.21 -15.78
C LEU A 171 4.48 -5.78 -17.06
N ASP A 172 5.81 -5.86 -17.11
CA ASP A 172 6.52 -6.37 -18.29
C ASP A 172 6.26 -7.87 -18.52
N ALA A 173 6.01 -8.65 -17.46
CA ALA A 173 5.78 -10.09 -17.55
C ALA A 173 4.32 -10.46 -17.83
N HIS A 174 3.36 -9.70 -17.30
CA HIS A 174 1.94 -10.09 -17.29
C HIS A 174 1.04 -9.13 -18.08
N GLY A 175 1.47 -7.90 -18.33
CA GLY A 175 0.65 -6.86 -18.97
C GLY A 175 -0.08 -5.99 -17.95
N ALA A 176 -0.80 -4.99 -18.48
CA ALA A 176 -1.58 -4.04 -17.69
C ALA A 176 -3.06 -4.50 -17.57
N PRO A 177 -3.75 -4.09 -16.48
CA PRO A 177 -3.22 -3.33 -15.37
C PRO A 177 -2.52 -4.19 -14.31
N VAL A 178 -1.58 -3.59 -13.58
CA VAL A 178 -0.95 -4.18 -12.40
C VAL A 178 -1.36 -3.37 -11.17
N VAL A 179 -1.62 -4.06 -10.06
CA VAL A 179 -1.91 -3.42 -8.77
C VAL A 179 -0.77 -3.68 -7.80
N LEU A 180 -0.28 -2.63 -7.11
CA LEU A 180 0.58 -2.76 -5.94
C LEU A 180 -0.24 -2.44 -4.69
N ILE A 181 -0.25 -3.36 -3.72
CA ILE A 181 -0.81 -3.18 -2.38
C ILE A 181 0.32 -2.87 -1.41
N ALA A 182 0.30 -1.69 -0.81
CA ALA A 182 1.37 -1.23 0.08
C ALA A 182 0.86 -0.22 1.11
N GLY A 183 1.66 0.04 2.14
CA GLY A 183 1.38 1.14 3.06
C GLY A 183 1.35 2.50 2.38
N ASN A 184 0.56 3.43 2.90
CA ASN A 184 0.42 4.79 2.36
C ASN A 184 1.77 5.53 2.20
N GLY A 185 2.76 5.21 3.05
CA GLY A 185 4.10 5.77 2.94
C GLY A 185 4.79 5.47 1.61
N HIS A 186 4.45 4.33 0.99
CA HIS A 186 4.93 3.88 -0.31
C HIS A 186 4.02 4.32 -1.47
N ALA A 187 2.71 4.46 -1.21
CA ALA A 187 1.72 4.84 -2.23
C ALA A 187 1.69 6.35 -2.57
N ARG A 188 2.37 7.19 -1.82
CA ARG A 188 2.36 8.64 -2.03
C ARG A 188 2.99 9.06 -3.36
N THR A 189 2.40 10.11 -3.98
CA THR A 189 2.80 10.58 -5.31
C THR A 189 4.07 11.44 -5.34
N ASP A 190 4.42 12.09 -4.22
CA ASP A 190 5.51 13.07 -4.19
C ASP A 190 6.91 12.42 -4.13
N TRP A 191 7.07 11.26 -3.45
CA TRP A 191 8.36 10.55 -3.39
C TRP A 191 8.27 9.04 -3.14
N GLY A 192 7.07 8.45 -3.15
CA GLY A 192 6.87 7.01 -3.03
C GLY A 192 7.11 6.24 -4.34
N VAL A 193 6.52 5.06 -4.43
CA VAL A 193 6.61 4.17 -5.60
C VAL A 193 6.16 4.85 -6.88
N PRO A 194 5.06 5.65 -6.92
CA PRO A 194 4.66 6.35 -8.14
C PRO A 194 5.76 7.27 -8.68
N ALA A 195 6.42 8.03 -7.81
CA ALA A 195 7.53 8.90 -8.20
C ALA A 195 8.76 8.11 -8.68
N ALA A 196 9.03 6.95 -8.06
CA ALA A 196 10.11 6.07 -8.48
C ALA A 196 9.84 5.46 -9.87
N ILE A 197 8.61 5.03 -10.16
CA ILE A 197 8.18 4.55 -11.49
C ILE A 197 8.30 5.67 -12.53
N ALA A 198 7.77 6.85 -12.25
CA ALA A 198 7.80 7.99 -13.17
C ALA A 198 9.23 8.42 -13.57
N ARG A 199 10.21 8.17 -12.70
CA ARG A 199 11.63 8.42 -13.02
C ARG A 199 12.17 7.46 -14.07
N VAL A 200 11.76 6.18 -14.05
CA VAL A 200 12.29 5.11 -14.91
C VAL A 200 11.44 4.91 -16.15
N ARG A 201 10.13 5.03 -16.00
CA ARG A 201 9.13 4.78 -17.05
C ARG A 201 8.10 5.93 -17.09
N PRO A 202 8.53 7.15 -17.48
CA PRO A 202 7.67 8.34 -17.47
C PRO A 202 6.49 8.30 -18.46
N GLU A 203 6.48 7.31 -19.36
CA GLU A 203 5.40 7.10 -20.32
C GLU A 203 4.21 6.32 -19.75
N LEU A 204 4.37 5.68 -18.58
CA LEU A 204 3.31 4.87 -17.97
C LEU A 204 2.31 5.76 -17.22
N GLU A 205 1.04 5.40 -17.32
CA GLU A 205 -0.03 5.97 -16.50
C GLU A 205 -0.08 5.24 -15.16
N VAL A 206 0.25 5.94 -14.08
CA VAL A 206 0.26 5.42 -12.71
C VAL A 206 -0.77 6.17 -11.89
N VAL A 207 -1.68 5.46 -11.23
CA VAL A 207 -2.67 6.04 -10.33
C VAL A 207 -2.41 5.60 -8.90
N ALA A 208 -2.22 6.56 -8.00
CA ALA A 208 -2.02 6.35 -6.58
C ALA A 208 -3.32 6.61 -5.80
N VAL A 209 -3.82 5.57 -5.15
CA VAL A 209 -4.95 5.64 -4.23
C VAL A 209 -4.41 5.56 -2.81
N VAL A 210 -4.59 6.59 -2.01
CA VAL A 210 -4.21 6.60 -0.61
C VAL A 210 -5.43 6.56 0.29
N GLN A 211 -5.34 5.91 1.44
CA GLN A 211 -6.45 5.71 2.34
C GLN A 211 -6.13 6.27 3.73
N GLY A 212 -6.88 7.28 4.17
CA GLY A 212 -6.68 7.95 5.45
C GLY A 212 -7.70 7.56 6.51
N GLU A 213 -7.40 7.95 7.74
CA GLU A 213 -8.28 7.85 8.91
C GLU A 213 -8.56 9.26 9.48
N GLY A 214 -8.81 10.22 8.63
CA GLY A 214 -8.89 11.64 8.94
C GLY A 214 -7.70 12.41 8.38
N ASP A 215 -7.48 13.63 8.82
CA ASP A 215 -6.36 14.47 8.40
C ASP A 215 -5.14 14.29 9.33
N PRO A 216 -3.92 14.45 8.79
CA PRO A 216 -3.56 14.58 7.38
C PRO A 216 -3.31 13.22 6.73
N THR A 217 -3.59 13.12 5.44
CA THR A 217 -3.13 11.99 4.61
C THR A 217 -1.89 12.38 3.82
N VAL A 218 -1.20 11.39 3.25
CA VAL A 218 -0.13 11.63 2.28
C VAL A 218 -0.73 12.01 0.92
N PRO A 219 0.02 12.69 0.03
CA PRO A 219 -0.44 13.01 -1.32
C PRO A 219 -0.73 11.75 -2.14
N GLY A 220 -1.87 11.73 -2.83
CA GLY A 220 -2.31 10.69 -3.76
C GLY A 220 -3.17 11.29 -4.85
N ASP A 221 -3.36 10.58 -5.97
CA ASP A 221 -4.27 11.00 -7.04
C ASP A 221 -5.73 10.88 -6.59
N LEU A 222 -6.02 9.88 -5.79
CA LEU A 222 -7.28 9.69 -5.10
C LEU A 222 -7.02 9.48 -3.60
N VAL A 223 -7.75 10.22 -2.77
CA VAL A 223 -7.71 10.09 -1.32
C VAL A 223 -9.06 9.58 -0.82
N LEU A 224 -9.06 8.39 -0.24
CA LEU A 224 -10.23 7.78 0.40
C LEU A 224 -10.12 7.92 1.92
N GLN A 225 -11.25 8.02 2.58
CA GLN A 225 -11.29 8.16 4.04
C GLN A 225 -12.05 7.00 4.67
N ALA A 226 -11.50 6.45 5.73
CA ALA A 226 -12.12 5.42 6.55
C ALA A 226 -12.23 5.88 8.00
N PRO A 227 -13.10 5.27 8.80
CA PRO A 227 -13.11 5.50 10.23
C PRO A 227 -11.76 5.10 10.85
N PRO A 228 -11.24 5.88 11.81
CA PRO A 228 -10.03 5.53 12.53
C PRO A 228 -10.24 4.25 13.36
N GLN A 229 -9.20 3.43 13.45
CA GLN A 229 -9.18 2.28 14.33
C GLN A 229 -8.76 2.69 15.74
N ASP A 230 -9.37 2.07 16.75
CA ASP A 230 -8.96 2.26 18.15
C ASP A 230 -7.73 1.36 18.44
N ARG A 231 -6.54 1.94 18.34
CA ARG A 231 -5.25 1.28 18.57
C ARG A 231 -4.63 1.61 19.93
N GLY A 232 -5.26 2.48 20.69
CA GLY A 232 -4.60 3.14 21.81
C GLY A 232 -3.54 4.16 21.33
N ASP A 233 -2.59 4.51 22.18
CA ASP A 233 -1.48 5.38 21.80
C ASP A 233 -0.38 4.56 21.09
N PRO A 234 -0.14 4.77 19.78
CA PRO A 234 0.88 4.02 19.05
C PRO A 234 2.29 4.26 19.62
N CYS A 235 2.47 5.33 20.36
CA CYS A 235 3.75 5.63 21.00
C CYS A 235 4.03 4.83 22.28
N ASP A 236 3.07 4.10 22.81
CA ASP A 236 3.28 3.26 23.99
C ASP A 236 4.30 2.15 23.74
N ALA A 237 4.44 1.69 22.48
CA ALA A 237 5.44 0.71 22.10
C ALA A 237 6.90 1.22 22.20
N PHE A 238 7.09 2.54 22.31
CA PHE A 238 8.40 3.20 22.37
C PHE A 238 8.73 3.78 23.76
N ARG A 239 7.91 3.50 24.79
CA ARG A 239 8.09 4.03 26.17
C ARG A 239 8.63 3.02 27.17
#